data_b4b1af8405a3570edb7592af44c2c2c5
#
_entry.id   b4b1af8405a3570edb7592af44c2c2c5
#
_cell.length_a   1.000
_cell.length_b   1.000
_cell.length_c   1.000
_cell.angle_alpha   90.00
_cell.angle_beta   90.00
_cell.angle_gamma   90.00
#
_symmetry.space_group_name_H-M   'P 1'
#
loop_
_entity.id
_entity.type
_entity.pdbx_description
1 polymer ?
#
loop_
_entity_poly.entity_id
_entity_poly.type
_entity_poly.pdbx_seq_one_letter_code
_entity_poly.pdbx_strand_id
1 'polypeptide(L)'
;MPEAVIVSTARSPIGRAGKGSLVSMRPDDLAAQMVRAALDKVPALDPREIDDLMLGCGQPGGEAGFNIARVVAVELGYDFLPGVTVNRYCSSSLQTTRMAFHAIKAGEGSAFISAGVETVSRFPMGTSDGWPDSHNPLFAEAEARTAATAGGAGSWHDPREDDLLPDVYIAMGQTAENVALYTGISREDQDRWGVRSQNRAEEAINSGFFAREISPVTLPDGTVVSTDDGPRAGTTYEKISQLQPVFRPDGTVTAGNACPLNDGAAAVVVMSDAKAQELGLTPLARIVATGVSGLSPEIMGLGPIEAVKKALGYAKMSVSDIDLFEINEAFAVQVLGSARELGIDEDKLNVSGGAIALGHPFGMTGARITA
;
A
#
# COMPACT_ATOMS: atom_id res chain seq x y z
N MET A 1 -29.37 -2.37 6.84
CA MET A 1 -28.42 -2.53 5.71
C MET A 1 -27.39 -3.55 6.16
N PRO A 2 -26.95 -4.45 5.28
CA PRO A 2 -25.93 -5.42 5.66
C PRO A 2 -24.63 -4.72 6.09
N GLU A 3 -23.90 -5.34 7.03
CA GLU A 3 -22.59 -4.90 7.43
C GLU A 3 -21.53 -5.67 6.62
N ALA A 4 -20.46 -4.98 6.22
CA ALA A 4 -19.32 -5.62 5.57
C ALA A 4 -18.29 -6.02 6.64
N VAL A 5 -17.95 -7.31 6.67
CA VAL A 5 -17.01 -7.88 7.64
C VAL A 5 -15.85 -8.57 6.95
N ILE A 6 -14.69 -8.53 7.58
CA ILE A 6 -13.49 -9.26 7.18
C ILE A 6 -13.49 -10.58 7.93
N VAL A 7 -13.38 -11.70 7.23
CA VAL A 7 -13.40 -13.04 7.84
C VAL A 7 -12.08 -13.79 7.67
N SER A 8 -11.25 -13.39 6.73
CA SER A 8 -9.94 -14.00 6.51
C SER A 8 -8.99 -13.01 5.86
N THR A 9 -7.71 -13.18 6.17
CA THR A 9 -6.61 -12.41 5.57
C THR A 9 -5.41 -13.31 5.32
N ALA A 10 -4.63 -12.97 4.28
CA ALA A 10 -3.33 -13.59 4.02
C ALA A 10 -2.40 -12.56 3.39
N ARG A 11 -1.13 -12.57 3.76
CA ARG A 11 -0.09 -11.81 3.08
C ARG A 11 1.16 -12.64 2.83
N SER A 12 1.83 -12.40 1.74
CA SER A 12 3.15 -12.96 1.49
C SER A 12 4.21 -12.34 2.40
N PRO A 13 5.39 -12.94 2.53
CA PRO A 13 6.59 -12.18 2.83
C PRO A 13 6.71 -11.00 1.85
N ILE A 14 7.41 -9.94 2.26
CA ILE A 14 7.74 -8.81 1.38
C ILE A 14 9.20 -8.94 0.95
N GLY A 15 9.40 -9.15 -0.36
CA GLY A 15 10.70 -9.26 -0.98
C GLY A 15 11.31 -7.91 -1.32
N ARG A 16 12.63 -7.77 -1.29
CA ARG A 16 13.33 -6.58 -1.81
C ARG A 16 13.46 -6.69 -3.34
N ALA A 17 12.97 -5.70 -4.05
CA ALA A 17 13.02 -5.71 -5.50
C ALA A 17 14.47 -5.84 -6.04
N GLY A 18 14.62 -6.63 -7.08
CA GLY A 18 15.85 -6.85 -7.83
C GLY A 18 16.92 -7.72 -7.14
N LYS A 19 16.77 -8.02 -5.84
CA LYS A 19 17.77 -8.80 -5.08
C LYS A 19 17.23 -9.58 -3.88
N GLY A 20 15.94 -9.55 -3.66
CA GLY A 20 15.29 -10.20 -2.52
C GLY A 20 14.78 -11.59 -2.84
N SER A 21 14.07 -12.16 -1.87
CA SER A 21 13.60 -13.54 -1.89
C SER A 21 12.54 -13.82 -2.94
N LEU A 22 11.78 -12.80 -3.41
CA LEU A 22 10.64 -12.97 -4.33
C LEU A 22 10.94 -12.57 -5.78
N VAL A 23 12.20 -12.31 -6.16
CA VAL A 23 12.57 -11.81 -7.51
C VAL A 23 12.15 -12.71 -8.66
N SER A 24 11.99 -14.02 -8.42
CA SER A 24 11.57 -15.00 -9.44
C SER A 24 10.06 -15.16 -9.55
N MET A 25 9.30 -14.59 -8.59
CA MET A 25 7.85 -14.75 -8.55
C MET A 25 7.15 -13.87 -9.57
N ARG A 26 6.28 -14.50 -10.38
CA ARG A 26 5.33 -13.78 -11.23
C ARG A 26 4.22 -13.14 -10.37
N PRO A 27 3.68 -11.98 -10.78
CA PRO A 27 2.62 -11.33 -10.01
C PRO A 27 1.33 -12.16 -9.91
N ASP A 28 0.96 -12.87 -10.97
CA ASP A 28 -0.20 -13.77 -11.02
C ASP A 28 -0.02 -14.93 -10.03
N ASP A 29 1.08 -15.69 -10.13
CA ASP A 29 1.40 -16.82 -9.24
C ASP A 29 1.43 -16.40 -7.77
N LEU A 30 2.01 -15.22 -7.47
CA LEU A 30 2.11 -14.70 -6.11
C LEU A 30 0.73 -14.32 -5.55
N ALA A 31 -0.08 -13.64 -6.36
CA ALA A 31 -1.44 -13.27 -5.98
C ALA A 31 -2.34 -14.51 -5.80
N ALA A 32 -2.24 -15.50 -6.69
CA ALA A 32 -2.99 -16.76 -6.59
C ALA A 32 -2.67 -17.51 -5.29
N GLN A 33 -1.40 -17.58 -4.88
CA GLN A 33 -1.02 -18.20 -3.61
C GLN A 33 -1.66 -17.47 -2.41
N MET A 34 -1.71 -16.15 -2.41
CA MET A 34 -2.32 -15.39 -1.30
C MET A 34 -3.84 -15.49 -1.28
N VAL A 35 -4.50 -15.48 -2.44
CA VAL A 35 -5.95 -15.71 -2.53
C VAL A 35 -6.29 -17.11 -2.01
N ARG A 36 -5.55 -18.14 -2.42
CA ARG A 36 -5.71 -19.51 -1.91
C ARG A 36 -5.52 -19.57 -0.40
N ALA A 37 -4.42 -19.00 0.11
CA ALA A 37 -4.12 -18.98 1.55
C ALA A 37 -5.21 -18.26 2.39
N ALA A 38 -5.85 -17.24 1.83
CA ALA A 38 -6.98 -16.57 2.48
C ALA A 38 -8.24 -17.45 2.47
N LEU A 39 -8.53 -18.13 1.35
CA LEU A 39 -9.69 -19.03 1.22
C LEU A 39 -9.53 -20.29 2.07
N ASP A 40 -8.35 -20.85 2.19
CA ASP A 40 -8.05 -22.04 3.01
C ASP A 40 -8.39 -21.82 4.49
N LYS A 41 -8.40 -20.57 4.96
CA LYS A 41 -8.81 -20.21 6.34
C LYS A 41 -10.32 -20.15 6.53
N VAL A 42 -11.10 -20.15 5.45
CA VAL A 42 -12.57 -20.10 5.47
C VAL A 42 -13.18 -21.22 4.59
N PRO A 43 -12.89 -22.49 4.88
CA PRO A 43 -13.26 -23.61 4.02
C PRO A 43 -14.78 -23.83 3.88
N ALA A 44 -15.60 -23.15 4.72
CA ALA A 44 -17.03 -23.16 4.61
C ALA A 44 -17.58 -22.30 3.45
N LEU A 45 -16.75 -21.38 2.91
CA LEU A 45 -17.12 -20.57 1.75
C LEU A 45 -16.84 -21.35 0.46
N ASP A 46 -17.90 -21.75 -0.26
CA ASP A 46 -17.74 -22.29 -1.62
C ASP A 46 -17.23 -21.16 -2.54
N PRO A 47 -16.15 -21.36 -3.29
CA PRO A 47 -15.67 -20.38 -4.27
C PRO A 47 -16.73 -19.93 -5.29
N ARG A 48 -17.75 -20.76 -5.56
CA ARG A 48 -18.90 -20.41 -6.44
C ARG A 48 -19.85 -19.36 -5.85
N GLU A 49 -19.74 -19.12 -4.55
CA GLU A 49 -20.53 -18.10 -3.84
C GLU A 49 -19.78 -16.77 -3.70
N ILE A 50 -18.59 -16.65 -4.32
CA ILE A 50 -17.83 -15.42 -4.36
C ILE A 50 -18.31 -14.61 -5.58
N ASP A 51 -18.73 -13.39 -5.33
CA ASP A 51 -19.32 -12.51 -6.34
C ASP A 51 -18.26 -11.89 -7.25
N ASP A 52 -17.07 -11.51 -6.73
CA ASP A 52 -15.98 -10.93 -7.54
C ASP A 52 -14.62 -11.06 -6.85
N LEU A 53 -13.57 -11.20 -7.66
CA LEU A 53 -12.17 -11.02 -7.28
C LEU A 53 -11.70 -9.64 -7.71
N MET A 54 -11.58 -8.73 -6.75
CA MET A 54 -11.11 -7.36 -6.96
C MET A 54 -9.63 -7.26 -6.56
N LEU A 55 -8.74 -7.08 -7.53
CA LEU A 55 -7.30 -7.10 -7.31
C LEU A 55 -6.66 -5.75 -7.63
N GLY A 56 -5.98 -5.17 -6.65
CA GLY A 56 -5.21 -3.95 -6.79
C GLY A 56 -3.81 -4.22 -7.37
N CYS A 57 -3.44 -3.46 -8.41
CA CYS A 57 -2.11 -3.47 -9.00
C CYS A 57 -1.74 -2.05 -9.40
N GLY A 58 -0.59 -1.55 -8.96
CA GLY A 58 -0.13 -0.19 -9.25
C GLY A 58 0.38 -0.03 -10.67
N GLN A 59 1.01 -1.07 -11.22
CA GLN A 59 1.56 -1.10 -12.58
C GLN A 59 1.00 -2.28 -13.37
N PRO A 60 -0.30 -2.25 -13.76
CA PRO A 60 -1.00 -3.37 -14.39
C PRO A 60 -0.63 -3.53 -15.87
N GLY A 61 0.64 -3.66 -16.17
CA GLY A 61 1.22 -3.88 -17.51
C GLY A 61 2.13 -5.08 -17.56
N GLY A 62 2.57 -5.50 -18.75
CA GLY A 62 3.43 -6.66 -18.91
C GLY A 62 2.82 -7.93 -18.32
N GLU A 63 3.54 -8.60 -17.42
CA GLU A 63 3.05 -9.81 -16.73
C GLU A 63 1.84 -9.54 -15.82
N ALA A 64 1.69 -8.33 -15.32
CA ALA A 64 0.54 -7.88 -14.54
C ALA A 64 -0.63 -7.34 -15.40
N GLY A 65 -0.49 -7.41 -16.72
CA GLY A 65 -1.53 -7.01 -17.68
C GLY A 65 -2.69 -8.00 -17.81
N PHE A 66 -3.45 -7.89 -18.90
CA PHE A 66 -4.56 -8.78 -19.24
C PHE A 66 -5.65 -8.93 -18.17
N ASN A 67 -5.90 -7.87 -17.37
CA ASN A 67 -6.78 -7.98 -16.21
C ASN A 67 -6.29 -9.10 -15.26
N ILE A 68 -5.17 -8.87 -14.60
CA ILE A 68 -4.50 -9.87 -13.74
C ILE A 68 -5.45 -10.52 -12.71
N ALA A 69 -6.47 -9.81 -12.23
CA ALA A 69 -7.48 -10.40 -11.35
C ALA A 69 -8.17 -11.61 -12.01
N ARG A 70 -8.51 -11.47 -13.28
CA ARG A 70 -9.13 -12.57 -14.03
C ARG A 70 -8.14 -13.69 -14.34
N VAL A 71 -6.87 -13.38 -14.59
CA VAL A 71 -5.81 -14.36 -14.76
C VAL A 71 -5.68 -15.20 -13.49
N VAL A 72 -5.61 -14.56 -12.33
CA VAL A 72 -5.54 -15.24 -11.01
C VAL A 72 -6.76 -16.13 -10.75
N ALA A 73 -7.98 -15.67 -11.07
CA ALA A 73 -9.18 -16.48 -10.92
C ALA A 73 -9.12 -17.78 -11.75
N VAL A 74 -8.66 -17.68 -13.00
CA VAL A 74 -8.52 -18.85 -13.90
C VAL A 74 -7.39 -19.76 -13.42
N GLU A 75 -6.27 -19.22 -12.98
CA GLU A 75 -5.14 -20.00 -12.41
C GLU A 75 -5.55 -20.79 -11.18
N LEU A 76 -6.45 -20.26 -10.36
CA LEU A 76 -7.03 -20.96 -9.21
C LEU A 76 -8.01 -22.08 -9.61
N GLY A 77 -8.37 -22.19 -10.90
CA GLY A 77 -9.39 -23.11 -11.40
C GLY A 77 -10.82 -22.57 -11.27
N TYR A 78 -10.99 -21.25 -11.04
CA TYR A 78 -12.27 -20.60 -10.85
C TYR A 78 -12.68 -19.82 -12.11
N ASP A 79 -12.88 -20.52 -13.22
CA ASP A 79 -13.26 -19.94 -14.51
C ASP A 79 -14.67 -19.29 -14.50
N PHE A 80 -15.46 -19.58 -13.49
CA PHE A 80 -16.76 -18.97 -13.21
C PHE A 80 -16.66 -17.65 -12.44
N LEU A 81 -15.52 -17.38 -11.75
CA LEU A 81 -15.36 -16.20 -10.89
C LEU A 81 -14.95 -14.97 -11.74
N PRO A 82 -15.73 -13.89 -11.78
CA PRO A 82 -15.30 -12.65 -12.42
C PRO A 82 -14.09 -12.04 -11.71
N GLY A 83 -13.39 -11.14 -12.39
CA GLY A 83 -12.25 -10.47 -11.81
C GLY A 83 -12.08 -9.07 -12.37
N VAL A 84 -11.75 -8.10 -11.52
CA VAL A 84 -11.45 -6.73 -11.91
C VAL A 84 -10.11 -6.29 -11.34
N THR A 85 -9.24 -5.74 -12.20
CA THR A 85 -7.98 -5.13 -11.79
C THR A 85 -8.20 -3.64 -11.56
N VAL A 86 -7.78 -3.16 -10.39
CA VAL A 86 -7.98 -1.77 -9.96
C VAL A 86 -6.63 -1.09 -9.81
N ASN A 87 -6.47 0.06 -10.45
CA ASN A 87 -5.29 0.91 -10.27
C ASN A 87 -5.67 2.20 -9.54
N ARG A 88 -5.11 2.40 -8.38
CA ARG A 88 -4.97 3.65 -7.64
C ARG A 88 -3.58 3.68 -7.02
N TYR A 89 -2.57 3.23 -7.76
CA TYR A 89 -1.19 3.06 -7.31
C TYR A 89 -1.11 2.43 -5.91
N CYS A 90 -0.44 3.08 -4.97
CA CYS A 90 -0.20 2.60 -3.61
C CYS A 90 -1.48 2.29 -2.80
N SER A 91 -2.64 2.80 -3.19
CA SER A 91 -3.93 2.55 -2.53
C SER A 91 -4.86 1.62 -3.31
N SER A 92 -4.33 0.90 -4.32
CA SER A 92 -5.14 0.03 -5.18
C SER A 92 -5.93 -1.03 -4.41
N SER A 93 -5.29 -1.78 -3.51
CA SER A 93 -6.00 -2.80 -2.75
C SER A 93 -6.81 -2.26 -1.55
N LEU A 94 -6.56 -1.05 -1.10
CA LEU A 94 -7.49 -0.37 -0.20
C LEU A 94 -8.77 0.04 -0.96
N GLN A 95 -8.63 0.43 -2.24
CA GLN A 95 -9.77 0.70 -3.11
C GLN A 95 -10.57 -0.58 -3.40
N THR A 96 -9.95 -1.75 -3.57
CA THR A 96 -10.69 -3.01 -3.75
C THR A 96 -11.50 -3.38 -2.49
N THR A 97 -10.92 -3.19 -1.29
CA THR A 97 -11.65 -3.34 -0.02
C THR A 97 -12.85 -2.37 0.06
N ARG A 98 -12.65 -1.12 -0.37
CA ARG A 98 -13.72 -0.12 -0.45
C ARG A 98 -14.83 -0.52 -1.43
N MET A 99 -14.48 -1.12 -2.58
CA MET A 99 -15.48 -1.60 -3.56
C MET A 99 -16.30 -2.74 -2.99
N ALA A 100 -15.68 -3.74 -2.37
CA ALA A 100 -16.36 -4.84 -1.68
C ALA A 100 -17.30 -4.32 -0.58
N PHE A 101 -16.83 -3.38 0.25
CA PHE A 101 -17.68 -2.71 1.25
C PHE A 101 -18.92 -2.07 0.62
N HIS A 102 -18.76 -1.31 -0.46
CA HIS A 102 -19.87 -0.63 -1.10
C HIS A 102 -20.85 -1.60 -1.77
N ALA A 103 -20.35 -2.66 -2.43
CA ALA A 103 -21.20 -3.67 -3.05
C ALA A 103 -22.09 -4.35 -1.99
N ILE A 104 -21.49 -4.77 -0.86
CA ILE A 104 -22.24 -5.36 0.27
C ILE A 104 -23.28 -4.37 0.82
N LYS A 105 -22.90 -3.12 1.07
CA LYS A 105 -23.80 -2.09 1.58
C LYS A 105 -24.95 -1.78 0.62
N ALA A 106 -24.73 -1.90 -0.68
CA ALA A 106 -25.74 -1.73 -1.73
C ALA A 106 -26.64 -2.97 -1.90
N GLY A 107 -26.25 -4.12 -1.32
CA GLY A 107 -26.94 -5.40 -1.53
C GLY A 107 -26.61 -6.06 -2.87
N GLU A 108 -25.49 -5.70 -3.48
CA GLU A 108 -24.98 -6.22 -4.75
C GLU A 108 -23.90 -7.27 -4.48
N GLY A 109 -24.31 -8.42 -3.97
CA GLY A 109 -23.44 -9.52 -3.59
C GLY A 109 -23.21 -9.64 -2.08
N SER A 110 -22.62 -10.76 -1.68
CA SER A 110 -22.45 -11.15 -0.27
C SER A 110 -21.04 -11.58 0.11
N ALA A 111 -20.18 -11.95 -0.85
CA ALA A 111 -18.82 -12.39 -0.60
C ALA A 111 -17.87 -11.95 -1.72
N PHE A 112 -16.75 -11.36 -1.34
CA PHE A 112 -15.76 -10.78 -2.25
C PHE A 112 -14.34 -11.12 -1.81
N ILE A 113 -13.41 -11.24 -2.77
CA ILE A 113 -11.98 -11.26 -2.51
C ILE A 113 -11.43 -9.88 -2.85
N SER A 114 -10.87 -9.20 -1.85
CA SER A 114 -10.11 -7.97 -2.01
C SER A 114 -8.64 -8.29 -1.90
N ALA A 115 -7.91 -8.24 -3.00
CA ALA A 115 -6.51 -8.62 -3.06
C ALA A 115 -5.64 -7.50 -3.63
N GLY A 116 -4.33 -7.66 -3.53
CA GLY A 116 -3.40 -6.74 -4.16
C GLY A 116 -2.03 -7.36 -4.35
N VAL A 117 -1.34 -6.96 -5.41
CA VAL A 117 -0.03 -7.46 -5.78
C VAL A 117 0.82 -6.38 -6.42
N GLU A 118 2.12 -6.43 -6.17
CA GLU A 118 3.12 -5.76 -6.97
C GLU A 118 4.40 -6.60 -6.98
N THR A 119 5.02 -6.75 -8.14
CA THR A 119 6.34 -7.38 -8.29
C THR A 119 7.26 -6.42 -9.03
N VAL A 120 7.86 -5.47 -8.28
CA VAL A 120 8.74 -4.45 -8.85
C VAL A 120 9.97 -5.08 -9.51
N SER A 121 10.43 -6.22 -9.01
CA SER A 121 11.49 -7.03 -9.64
C SER A 121 11.18 -7.43 -11.08
N ARG A 122 9.89 -7.48 -11.44
CA ARG A 122 9.41 -7.91 -12.77
C ARG A 122 9.07 -6.76 -13.72
N PHE A 123 9.23 -5.51 -13.29
CA PHE A 123 8.97 -4.33 -14.14
C PHE A 123 9.74 -4.33 -15.48
N PRO A 124 10.97 -4.87 -15.60
CA PRO A 124 11.60 -5.04 -16.92
C PRO A 124 10.81 -5.90 -17.92
N MET A 125 9.84 -6.69 -17.44
CA MET A 125 8.92 -7.47 -18.28
C MET A 125 7.72 -6.67 -18.79
N GLY A 126 7.64 -5.38 -18.42
CA GLY A 126 6.64 -4.41 -18.83
C GLY A 126 5.84 -3.83 -17.67
N THR A 127 5.57 -2.53 -17.79
CA THR A 127 4.74 -1.74 -16.86
C THR A 127 3.74 -0.93 -17.64
N SER A 128 2.68 -0.43 -16.98
CA SER A 128 1.71 0.46 -17.63
C SER A 128 2.31 1.82 -18.00
N ASP A 129 3.29 2.29 -17.25
CA ASP A 129 3.90 3.63 -17.39
C ASP A 129 5.24 3.58 -18.17
N GLY A 130 5.58 2.45 -18.81
CA GLY A 130 6.90 2.22 -19.39
C GLY A 130 7.07 2.63 -20.86
N TRP A 131 6.05 3.19 -21.49
CA TRP A 131 6.12 3.55 -22.91
C TRP A 131 6.71 4.94 -23.13
N PRO A 132 7.67 5.11 -24.05
CA PRO A 132 8.17 6.42 -24.47
C PRO A 132 7.04 7.34 -24.94
N ASP A 133 7.19 8.64 -24.72
CA ASP A 133 6.27 9.68 -25.19
C ASP A 133 4.80 9.51 -24.76
N SER A 134 4.57 8.78 -23.65
CA SER A 134 3.21 8.57 -23.12
C SER A 134 2.69 9.73 -22.27
N HIS A 135 3.55 10.68 -21.86
CA HIS A 135 3.13 11.86 -21.12
C HIS A 135 2.37 12.84 -21.99
N ASN A 136 1.31 13.42 -21.47
CA ASN A 136 0.55 14.44 -22.18
C ASN A 136 1.37 15.75 -22.23
N PRO A 137 1.65 16.30 -23.44
CA PRO A 137 2.42 17.53 -23.59
C PRO A 137 1.87 18.76 -22.84
N LEU A 138 0.61 18.72 -22.42
CA LEU A 138 0.00 19.75 -21.58
C LEU A 138 0.78 19.99 -20.28
N PHE A 139 1.45 18.95 -19.76
CA PHE A 139 2.19 18.99 -18.50
C PHE A 139 3.69 19.27 -18.67
N ALA A 140 4.19 19.50 -19.89
CA ALA A 140 5.63 19.66 -20.17
C ALA A 140 6.29 20.79 -19.37
N GLU A 141 5.59 21.93 -19.18
CA GLU A 141 6.10 23.03 -18.35
C GLU A 141 6.16 22.65 -16.87
N ALA A 142 5.18 21.88 -16.38
CA ALA A 142 5.16 21.38 -15.02
C ALA A 142 6.31 20.41 -14.78
N GLU A 143 6.53 19.46 -15.68
CA GLU A 143 7.68 18.53 -15.62
C GLU A 143 9.02 19.27 -15.65
N ALA A 144 9.14 20.33 -16.47
CA ALA A 144 10.35 21.16 -16.53
C ALA A 144 10.63 21.87 -15.19
N ARG A 145 9.60 22.39 -14.50
CA ARG A 145 9.74 22.97 -13.15
C ARG A 145 10.22 21.93 -12.13
N THR A 146 9.60 20.74 -12.15
CA THR A 146 10.03 19.62 -11.26
C THR A 146 11.49 19.24 -11.53
N ALA A 147 11.90 19.12 -12.79
CA ALA A 147 13.27 18.79 -13.17
C ALA A 147 14.27 19.85 -12.70
N ALA A 148 13.93 21.14 -12.83
CA ALA A 148 14.77 22.24 -12.36
C ALA A 148 14.95 22.19 -10.84
N THR A 149 13.88 22.02 -10.08
CA THR A 149 13.91 21.89 -8.62
C THR A 149 14.72 20.66 -8.17
N ALA A 150 14.52 19.52 -8.85
CA ALA A 150 15.26 18.30 -8.61
C ALA A 150 16.78 18.46 -8.82
N GLY A 151 17.18 19.29 -9.78
CA GLY A 151 18.59 19.65 -10.05
C GLY A 151 19.19 20.65 -9.07
N GLY A 152 18.44 21.15 -8.09
CA GLY A 152 18.91 22.17 -7.14
C GLY A 152 18.78 23.61 -7.66
N ALA A 153 18.04 23.84 -8.76
CA ALA A 153 17.79 25.16 -9.32
C ALA A 153 16.55 25.82 -8.68
N GLY A 154 16.67 26.19 -7.42
CA GLY A 154 15.61 26.87 -6.67
C GLY A 154 14.84 25.95 -5.71
N SER A 155 14.00 26.58 -4.91
CA SER A 155 13.11 25.91 -3.95
C SER A 155 11.77 25.59 -4.63
N TRP A 156 11.14 24.49 -4.23
CA TRP A 156 9.78 24.17 -4.67
C TRP A 156 8.80 25.22 -4.13
N HIS A 157 7.87 25.63 -5.00
CA HIS A 157 6.73 26.47 -4.68
C HIS A 157 5.47 25.79 -5.24
N ASP A 158 4.34 25.91 -4.54
CA ASP A 158 3.10 25.28 -5.00
C ASP A 158 2.60 25.99 -6.26
N PRO A 159 2.62 25.31 -7.44
CA PRO A 159 2.25 25.97 -8.71
C PRO A 159 0.80 26.48 -8.72
N ARG A 160 -0.05 25.96 -7.87
CA ARG A 160 -1.47 26.40 -7.78
C ARG A 160 -1.61 27.80 -7.22
N GLU A 161 -0.63 28.30 -6.48
CA GLU A 161 -0.62 29.68 -5.97
C GLU A 161 -0.44 30.70 -7.10
N ASP A 162 0.13 30.23 -8.24
CA ASP A 162 0.33 31.03 -9.46
C ASP A 162 -0.61 30.62 -10.59
N ASP A 163 -1.72 29.90 -10.31
CA ASP A 163 -2.67 29.36 -11.30
C ASP A 163 -2.03 28.45 -12.36
N LEU A 164 -0.90 27.80 -12.04
CA LEU A 164 -0.21 26.89 -12.91
C LEU A 164 -0.64 25.43 -12.70
N LEU A 165 -0.56 24.62 -13.75
CA LEU A 165 -0.79 23.18 -13.64
C LEU A 165 0.32 22.52 -12.83
N PRO A 166 -0.03 21.64 -11.86
CA PRO A 166 0.95 20.80 -11.16
C PRO A 166 1.45 19.69 -12.07
N ASP A 167 2.64 19.17 -11.76
CA ASP A 167 3.23 18.02 -12.45
C ASP A 167 2.54 16.72 -12.00
N VAL A 168 1.71 16.15 -12.89
CA VAL A 168 0.99 14.89 -12.61
C VAL A 168 1.89 13.65 -12.76
N TYR A 169 3.02 13.78 -13.45
CA TYR A 169 4.00 12.70 -13.68
C TYR A 169 5.19 12.74 -12.72
N ILE A 170 5.15 13.61 -11.73
CA ILE A 170 6.21 13.80 -10.74
C ILE A 170 6.61 12.50 -10.05
N ALA A 171 7.91 12.24 -9.92
CA ALA A 171 8.44 11.11 -9.18
C ALA A 171 8.14 11.23 -7.67
N MET A 172 7.79 10.11 -7.03
CA MET A 172 7.32 10.09 -5.63
C MET A 172 8.34 10.67 -4.64
N GLY A 173 9.64 10.47 -4.85
CA GLY A 173 10.67 11.07 -4.01
C GLY A 173 10.69 12.60 -4.09
N GLN A 174 10.38 13.17 -5.25
CA GLN A 174 10.24 14.62 -5.40
C GLN A 174 9.02 15.14 -4.64
N THR A 175 7.90 14.39 -4.63
CA THR A 175 6.72 14.77 -3.83
C THR A 175 7.04 14.76 -2.33
N ALA A 176 7.85 13.81 -1.87
CA ALA A 176 8.26 13.74 -0.47
C ALA A 176 9.13 14.96 -0.07
N GLU A 177 10.06 15.38 -0.93
CA GLU A 177 10.84 16.60 -0.70
C GLU A 177 9.93 17.87 -0.71
N ASN A 178 8.92 17.93 -1.58
CA ASN A 178 7.94 19.00 -1.56
C ASN A 178 7.14 19.02 -0.25
N VAL A 179 6.71 17.85 0.23
CA VAL A 179 6.03 17.74 1.53
C VAL A 179 6.93 18.21 2.67
N ALA A 180 8.24 17.91 2.64
CA ALA A 180 9.18 18.39 3.65
C ALA A 180 9.24 19.93 3.69
N LEU A 181 9.32 20.57 2.53
CA LEU A 181 9.31 22.02 2.40
C LEU A 181 7.96 22.62 2.85
N TYR A 182 6.86 22.04 2.40
CA TYR A 182 5.51 22.51 2.69
C TYR A 182 5.16 22.43 4.18
N THR A 183 5.57 21.36 4.86
CA THR A 183 5.24 21.11 6.27
C THR A 183 6.30 21.58 7.25
N GLY A 184 7.52 21.87 6.78
CA GLY A 184 8.66 22.22 7.63
C GLY A 184 9.20 21.06 8.48
N ILE A 185 8.84 19.81 8.15
CA ILE A 185 9.33 18.62 8.86
C ILE A 185 10.83 18.44 8.58
N SER A 186 11.59 18.39 9.67
CA SER A 186 13.05 18.32 9.59
C SER A 186 13.57 16.95 9.13
N ARG A 187 14.81 16.92 8.63
CA ARG A 187 15.53 15.68 8.35
C ARG A 187 15.66 14.81 9.61
N GLU A 188 15.89 15.43 10.77
CA GLU A 188 16.01 14.72 12.04
C GLU A 188 14.71 13.99 12.41
N ASP A 189 13.57 14.64 12.30
CA ASP A 189 12.26 14.02 12.55
C ASP A 189 12.05 12.80 11.65
N GLN A 190 12.37 12.94 10.36
CA GLN A 190 12.25 11.86 9.39
C GLN A 190 13.16 10.68 9.72
N ASP A 191 14.40 10.92 10.09
CA ASP A 191 15.37 9.87 10.45
C ASP A 191 14.95 9.17 11.74
N ARG A 192 14.49 9.91 12.76
CA ARG A 192 13.96 9.33 14.00
C ARG A 192 12.74 8.43 13.75
N TRP A 193 11.86 8.85 12.82
CA TRP A 193 10.75 8.00 12.39
C TRP A 193 11.23 6.72 11.71
N GLY A 194 12.21 6.80 10.83
CA GLY A 194 12.82 5.62 10.19
C GLY A 194 13.40 4.63 11.20
N VAL A 195 14.11 5.13 12.23
CA VAL A 195 14.61 4.30 13.35
C VAL A 195 13.45 3.65 14.11
N ARG A 196 12.40 4.41 14.42
CA ARG A 196 11.21 3.90 15.11
C ARG A 196 10.52 2.79 14.33
N SER A 197 10.34 2.96 13.02
CA SER A 197 9.75 1.95 12.14
C SER A 197 10.54 0.64 12.18
N GLN A 198 11.87 0.71 12.07
CA GLN A 198 12.75 -0.45 12.13
C GLN A 198 12.70 -1.16 13.49
N ASN A 199 12.79 -0.42 14.58
CA ASN A 199 12.83 -0.99 15.93
C ASN A 199 11.49 -1.64 16.30
N ARG A 200 10.35 -1.02 15.94
CA ARG A 200 9.04 -1.63 16.15
C ARG A 200 8.83 -2.88 15.29
N ALA A 201 9.33 -2.89 14.06
CA ALA A 201 9.29 -4.09 13.23
C ALA A 201 10.15 -5.22 13.84
N GLU A 202 11.32 -4.91 14.38
CA GLU A 202 12.18 -5.87 15.07
C GLU A 202 11.47 -6.46 16.31
N GLU A 203 10.82 -5.64 17.12
CA GLU A 203 10.01 -6.09 18.26
C GLU A 203 8.86 -6.99 17.83
N ALA A 204 8.14 -6.64 16.74
CA ALA A 204 7.05 -7.44 16.20
C ALA A 204 7.54 -8.79 15.66
N ILE A 205 8.72 -8.84 15.02
CA ILE A 205 9.36 -10.08 14.59
C ILE A 205 9.70 -10.95 15.82
N ASN A 206 10.39 -10.38 16.80
CA ASN A 206 10.86 -11.09 17.98
C ASN A 206 9.70 -11.62 18.85
N SER A 207 8.56 -10.93 18.88
CA SER A 207 7.34 -11.39 19.56
C SER A 207 6.55 -12.45 18.76
N GLY A 208 6.96 -12.77 17.53
CA GLY A 208 6.25 -13.70 16.66
C GLY A 208 4.98 -13.11 16.03
N PHE A 209 4.78 -11.79 16.08
CA PHE A 209 3.59 -11.15 15.50
C PHE A 209 3.50 -11.43 13.99
N PHE A 210 4.54 -11.14 13.22
CA PHE A 210 4.54 -11.35 11.77
C PHE A 210 4.55 -12.83 11.37
N ALA A 211 5.03 -13.73 12.22
CA ALA A 211 4.94 -15.17 11.95
C ALA A 211 3.49 -15.68 11.92
N ARG A 212 2.56 -14.99 12.59
CA ARG A 212 1.11 -15.29 12.53
C ARG A 212 0.42 -14.70 11.32
N GLU A 213 0.96 -13.63 10.77
CA GLU A 213 0.40 -12.85 9.68
C GLU A 213 0.84 -13.38 8.31
N ILE A 214 2.13 -13.77 8.19
CA ILE A 214 2.72 -14.22 6.94
C ILE A 214 2.19 -15.61 6.54
N SER A 215 1.70 -15.72 5.33
CA SER A 215 1.48 -17.00 4.63
C SER A 215 2.70 -17.30 3.78
N PRO A 216 3.39 -18.44 3.98
CA PRO A 216 4.58 -18.78 3.20
C PRO A 216 4.31 -18.85 1.71
N VAL A 217 5.30 -18.48 0.90
CA VAL A 217 5.27 -18.51 -0.57
C VAL A 217 6.20 -19.60 -1.06
N THR A 218 5.72 -20.42 -1.99
CA THR A 218 6.55 -21.40 -2.70
C THR A 218 7.01 -20.80 -4.01
N LEU A 219 8.33 -20.70 -4.19
CA LEU A 219 8.96 -20.21 -5.41
C LEU A 219 8.88 -21.26 -6.54
N PRO A 220 9.13 -20.87 -7.81
CA PRO A 220 9.12 -21.81 -8.95
C PRO A 220 10.10 -22.98 -8.83
N ASP A 221 11.18 -22.83 -8.07
CA ASP A 221 12.18 -23.88 -7.80
C ASP A 221 11.84 -24.77 -6.59
N GLY A 222 10.69 -24.54 -5.94
CA GLY A 222 10.22 -25.27 -4.77
C GLY A 222 10.72 -24.70 -3.44
N THR A 223 11.55 -23.66 -3.44
CA THR A 223 11.99 -22.98 -2.21
C THR A 223 10.80 -22.31 -1.52
N VAL A 224 10.71 -22.44 -0.19
CA VAL A 224 9.67 -21.80 0.62
C VAL A 224 10.23 -20.56 1.31
N VAL A 225 9.59 -19.41 1.08
CA VAL A 225 9.93 -18.13 1.71
C VAL A 225 8.86 -17.79 2.73
N SER A 226 9.27 -17.48 3.98
CA SER A 226 8.36 -17.23 5.11
C SER A 226 8.71 -16.01 5.95
N THR A 227 9.67 -15.19 5.52
CA THR A 227 10.15 -14.00 6.25
C THR A 227 10.31 -12.81 5.34
N ASP A 228 10.06 -11.61 5.88
CA ASP A 228 10.27 -10.35 5.17
C ASP A 228 11.76 -10.04 5.01
N ASP A 229 12.17 -9.52 3.86
CA ASP A 229 13.57 -9.15 3.57
C ASP A 229 13.99 -7.79 4.12
N GLY A 230 13.03 -6.94 4.45
CA GLY A 230 13.23 -5.52 4.69
C GLY A 230 13.86 -5.16 6.04
N PRO A 231 13.42 -5.76 7.17
CA PRO A 231 13.80 -5.34 8.50
C PRO A 231 15.31 -5.42 8.75
N ARG A 232 15.85 -4.40 9.46
CA ARG A 232 17.27 -4.28 9.77
C ARG A 232 17.43 -4.12 11.28
N ALA A 233 17.73 -5.23 11.95
CA ALA A 233 17.94 -5.26 13.38
C ALA A 233 19.04 -4.28 13.84
N GLY A 234 18.86 -3.68 15.00
CA GLY A 234 19.82 -2.76 15.60
C GLY A 234 20.03 -1.47 14.81
N THR A 235 19.00 -0.98 14.13
CA THR A 235 19.01 0.33 13.46
C THR A 235 19.04 1.46 14.49
N THR A 236 19.99 2.41 14.34
CA THR A 236 20.14 3.58 15.24
C THR A 236 20.12 4.89 14.46
N TYR A 237 19.81 5.98 15.17
CA TYR A 237 19.80 7.33 14.61
C TYR A 237 21.19 7.74 14.08
N GLU A 238 22.27 7.40 14.80
CA GLU A 238 23.64 7.72 14.41
C GLU A 238 24.02 7.12 13.05
N LYS A 239 23.49 5.94 12.74
CA LYS A 239 23.71 5.29 11.43
C LYS A 239 22.88 5.92 10.32
N ILE A 240 21.59 6.19 10.59
CA ILE A 240 20.67 6.73 9.59
C ILE A 240 21.01 8.19 9.25
N SER A 241 21.38 9.01 10.24
CA SER A 241 21.71 10.42 10.05
C SER A 241 22.89 10.69 9.12
N GLN A 242 23.74 9.66 8.89
CA GLN A 242 24.88 9.76 7.97
C GLN A 242 24.51 9.51 6.50
N LEU A 243 23.30 9.06 6.23
CA LEU A 243 22.87 8.75 4.85
C LEU A 243 22.70 10.04 4.04
N GLN A 244 23.10 9.96 2.77
CA GLN A 244 22.95 11.09 1.86
C GLN A 244 21.53 11.16 1.30
N PRO A 245 21.01 12.36 1.00
CA PRO A 245 19.77 12.54 0.24
C PRO A 245 19.81 11.81 -1.09
N VAL A 246 18.66 11.30 -1.51
CA VAL A 246 18.55 10.45 -2.73
C VAL A 246 17.94 11.22 -3.91
N PHE A 247 17.04 12.17 -3.64
CA PHE A 247 16.21 12.78 -4.69
C PHE A 247 16.62 14.22 -5.05
N ARG A 248 17.23 14.95 -4.12
CA ARG A 248 17.75 16.32 -4.33
C ARG A 248 19.11 16.47 -3.66
N PRO A 249 20.02 17.27 -4.21
CA PRO A 249 21.36 17.48 -3.59
C PRO A 249 21.27 18.03 -2.16
N ASP A 250 20.31 18.89 -1.89
CA ASP A 250 20.01 19.54 -0.61
C ASP A 250 18.77 18.96 0.09
N GLY A 251 18.34 17.76 -0.35
CA GLY A 251 17.12 17.13 0.13
C GLY A 251 17.23 16.54 1.54
N THR A 252 16.10 16.03 2.00
CA THR A 252 15.96 15.42 3.35
C THR A 252 15.63 13.94 3.29
N VAL A 253 15.17 13.44 2.14
CA VAL A 253 14.74 12.05 1.96
C VAL A 253 15.92 11.16 1.64
N THR A 254 16.08 10.11 2.44
CA THR A 254 17.19 9.15 2.32
C THR A 254 16.69 7.71 2.31
N ALA A 255 17.58 6.76 2.04
CA ALA A 255 17.27 5.32 2.15
C ALA A 255 16.94 4.86 3.59
N GLY A 256 17.14 5.71 4.60
CA GLY A 256 16.82 5.43 6.02
C GLY A 256 15.43 5.88 6.44
N ASN A 257 14.82 6.82 5.70
CA ASN A 257 13.54 7.43 6.01
C ASN A 257 12.50 7.32 4.87
N ALA A 258 12.77 6.43 3.89
CA ALA A 258 11.90 6.06 2.79
C ALA A 258 11.75 4.53 2.70
N CYS A 259 10.62 4.06 2.20
CA CYS A 259 10.44 2.64 1.93
C CYS A 259 11.31 2.18 0.74
N PRO A 260 11.81 0.94 0.74
CA PRO A 260 12.45 0.36 -0.44
C PRO A 260 11.41 -0.03 -1.51
N LEU A 261 11.88 -0.37 -2.71
CA LEU A 261 11.10 -1.02 -3.74
C LEU A 261 10.95 -2.51 -3.43
N ASN A 262 9.74 -3.07 -3.58
CA ASN A 262 9.41 -4.38 -3.05
C ASN A 262 8.48 -5.19 -3.94
N ASP A 263 8.52 -6.50 -3.71
CA ASP A 263 7.62 -7.51 -4.26
C ASP A 263 6.73 -8.06 -3.14
N GLY A 264 5.45 -8.30 -3.41
CA GLY A 264 4.55 -8.89 -2.43
C GLY A 264 3.09 -8.91 -2.90
N ALA A 265 2.29 -9.74 -2.23
CA ALA A 265 0.84 -9.84 -2.44
C ALA A 265 0.11 -10.04 -1.11
N ALA A 266 -1.15 -9.64 -1.06
CA ALA A 266 -2.05 -9.89 0.05
C ALA A 266 -3.48 -10.08 -0.43
N ALA A 267 -4.28 -10.79 0.35
CA ALA A 267 -5.69 -11.00 0.08
C ALA A 267 -6.52 -10.91 1.38
N VAL A 268 -7.71 -10.36 1.26
CA VAL A 268 -8.69 -10.19 2.33
C VAL A 268 -10.03 -10.74 1.81
N VAL A 269 -10.66 -11.64 2.56
CA VAL A 269 -12.02 -12.10 2.27
C VAL A 269 -13.00 -11.21 3.02
N VAL A 270 -13.83 -10.52 2.27
CA VAL A 270 -14.85 -9.59 2.76
C VAL A 270 -16.21 -10.15 2.44
N MET A 271 -17.12 -10.22 3.42
CA MET A 271 -18.48 -10.67 3.19
C MET A 271 -19.50 -9.89 4.00
N SER A 272 -20.79 -10.11 3.73
CA SER A 272 -21.84 -9.58 4.57
C SER A 272 -21.84 -10.30 5.93
N ASP A 273 -22.22 -9.59 6.98
CA ASP A 273 -22.41 -10.16 8.33
C ASP A 273 -23.40 -11.34 8.32
N ALA A 274 -24.47 -11.26 7.50
CA ALA A 274 -25.44 -12.34 7.31
C ALA A 274 -24.79 -13.59 6.69
N LYS A 275 -23.92 -13.42 5.67
CA LYS A 275 -23.19 -14.54 5.04
C LYS A 275 -22.19 -15.16 6.00
N ALA A 276 -21.46 -14.35 6.76
CA ALA A 276 -20.56 -14.84 7.79
C ALA A 276 -21.29 -15.69 8.84
N GLN A 277 -22.46 -15.23 9.28
CA GLN A 277 -23.31 -15.98 10.22
C GLN A 277 -23.81 -17.29 9.61
N GLU A 278 -24.30 -17.27 8.37
CA GLU A 278 -24.77 -18.47 7.62
C GLU A 278 -23.69 -19.55 7.58
N LEU A 279 -22.43 -19.14 7.31
CA LEU A 279 -21.29 -20.05 7.22
C LEU A 279 -20.65 -20.40 8.58
N GLY A 280 -21.18 -19.87 9.69
CA GLY A 280 -20.64 -20.08 11.03
C GLY A 280 -19.26 -19.47 11.23
N LEU A 281 -18.88 -18.44 10.45
CA LEU A 281 -17.60 -17.76 10.53
C LEU A 281 -17.64 -16.62 11.55
N THR A 282 -16.57 -16.50 12.34
CA THR A 282 -16.40 -15.37 13.25
C THR A 282 -15.67 -14.24 12.51
N PRO A 283 -16.28 -13.05 12.34
CA PRO A 283 -15.61 -11.92 11.76
C PRO A 283 -14.37 -11.49 12.55
N LEU A 284 -13.28 -11.19 11.85
CA LEU A 284 -12.07 -10.59 12.41
C LEU A 284 -12.28 -9.10 12.69
N ALA A 285 -12.97 -8.42 11.78
CA ALA A 285 -13.27 -7.00 11.87
C ALA A 285 -14.53 -6.63 11.08
N ARG A 286 -15.11 -5.47 11.37
CA ARG A 286 -16.15 -4.83 10.59
C ARG A 286 -15.60 -3.57 9.93
N ILE A 287 -15.87 -3.39 8.64
CA ILE A 287 -15.54 -2.15 7.93
C ILE A 287 -16.63 -1.12 8.26
N VAL A 288 -16.26 -0.07 8.97
CA VAL A 288 -17.23 0.95 9.44
C VAL A 288 -17.49 1.99 8.36
N ALA A 289 -16.42 2.56 7.80
CA ALA A 289 -16.51 3.61 6.79
C ALA A 289 -15.24 3.63 5.92
N THR A 290 -15.34 4.29 4.78
CA THR A 290 -14.19 4.49 3.87
C THR A 290 -14.18 5.93 3.37
N GLY A 291 -12.98 6.50 3.15
CA GLY A 291 -12.80 7.84 2.61
C GLY A 291 -11.74 7.88 1.52
N VAL A 292 -11.95 8.75 0.54
CA VAL A 292 -10.95 9.06 -0.50
C VAL A 292 -10.83 10.56 -0.68
N SER A 293 -9.64 11.00 -1.01
CA SER A 293 -9.32 12.40 -1.27
C SER A 293 -8.57 12.57 -2.59
N GLY A 294 -8.52 13.78 -3.09
CA GLY A 294 -7.63 14.23 -4.15
C GLY A 294 -7.04 15.57 -3.76
N LEU A 295 -5.77 15.78 -4.09
CA LEU A 295 -5.05 17.04 -3.88
C LEU A 295 -3.99 17.18 -4.98
N SER A 296 -3.18 18.25 -4.93
CA SER A 296 -2.08 18.41 -5.89
C SER A 296 -1.19 17.16 -5.91
N PRO A 297 -0.88 16.60 -7.09
CA PRO A 297 0.03 15.45 -7.20
C PRO A 297 1.42 15.76 -6.61
N GLU A 298 1.88 17.01 -6.66
CA GLU A 298 3.19 17.42 -6.17
C GLU A 298 3.36 17.33 -4.65
N ILE A 299 2.25 17.20 -3.88
CA ILE A 299 2.23 16.96 -2.44
C ILE A 299 1.30 15.78 -2.08
N MET A 300 1.19 14.79 -2.95
CA MET A 300 0.26 13.67 -2.82
C MET A 300 0.37 12.92 -1.47
N GLY A 301 1.53 12.97 -0.83
CA GLY A 301 1.77 12.33 0.48
C GLY A 301 0.87 12.83 1.60
N LEU A 302 0.24 14.02 1.46
CA LEU A 302 -0.74 14.57 2.41
C LEU A 302 -2.19 14.12 2.13
N GLY A 303 -2.40 13.28 1.12
CA GLY A 303 -3.71 12.71 0.78
C GLY A 303 -4.45 12.02 1.94
N PRO A 304 -3.78 11.34 2.88
CA PRO A 304 -4.44 10.73 4.03
C PRO A 304 -5.24 11.72 4.88
N ILE A 305 -4.85 12.99 4.97
CA ILE A 305 -5.50 14.00 5.83
C ILE A 305 -7.00 14.09 5.53
N GLU A 306 -7.36 14.47 4.32
CA GLU A 306 -8.75 14.65 3.94
C GLU A 306 -9.50 13.30 3.78
N ALA A 307 -8.80 12.21 3.41
CA ALA A 307 -9.39 10.89 3.36
C ALA A 307 -9.82 10.39 4.75
N VAL A 308 -8.97 10.58 5.77
CA VAL A 308 -9.28 10.25 7.18
C VAL A 308 -10.43 11.12 7.70
N LYS A 309 -10.39 12.45 7.48
CA LYS A 309 -11.48 13.36 7.88
C LYS A 309 -12.82 12.90 7.29
N LYS A 310 -12.86 12.51 6.01
CA LYS A 310 -14.07 11.98 5.37
C LYS A 310 -14.53 10.66 5.97
N ALA A 311 -13.62 9.70 6.18
CA ALA A 311 -13.96 8.40 6.76
C ALA A 311 -14.53 8.55 8.17
N LEU A 312 -13.88 9.36 9.01
CA LEU A 312 -14.37 9.67 10.36
C LEU A 312 -15.71 10.40 10.34
N GLY A 313 -15.90 11.35 9.43
CA GLY A 313 -17.17 12.06 9.26
C GLY A 313 -18.31 11.10 8.91
N TYR A 314 -18.10 10.13 8.00
CA TYR A 314 -19.10 9.11 7.68
C TYR A 314 -19.35 8.14 8.85
N ALA A 315 -18.33 7.83 9.63
CA ALA A 315 -18.45 7.04 10.85
C ALA A 315 -19.06 7.82 12.04
N LYS A 316 -19.16 9.14 11.94
CA LYS A 316 -19.53 10.06 13.04
C LYS A 316 -18.59 9.94 14.23
N MET A 317 -17.30 9.83 13.94
CA MET A 317 -16.21 9.68 14.90
C MET A 317 -15.22 10.84 14.77
N SER A 318 -14.39 10.99 15.77
CA SER A 318 -13.24 11.90 15.80
C SER A 318 -11.94 11.12 15.92
N VAL A 319 -10.80 11.79 15.75
CA VAL A 319 -9.47 11.15 15.92
C VAL A 319 -9.29 10.58 17.33
N SER A 320 -9.87 11.24 18.35
CA SER A 320 -9.78 10.77 19.75
C SER A 320 -10.52 9.46 20.03
N ASP A 321 -11.46 9.07 19.17
CA ASP A 321 -12.22 7.82 19.30
C ASP A 321 -11.46 6.63 18.73
N ILE A 322 -10.27 6.85 18.13
CA ILE A 322 -9.48 5.82 17.47
C ILE A 322 -8.35 5.38 18.42
N ASP A 323 -8.26 4.08 18.63
CA ASP A 323 -7.24 3.47 19.49
C ASP A 323 -5.92 3.26 18.76
N LEU A 324 -5.94 2.85 17.48
CA LEU A 324 -4.76 2.56 16.66
C LEU A 324 -4.91 3.12 15.25
N PHE A 325 -3.80 3.59 14.71
CA PHE A 325 -3.69 4.08 13.34
C PHE A 325 -2.62 3.29 12.57
N GLU A 326 -2.90 3.02 11.32
CA GLU A 326 -1.93 2.47 10.37
C GLU A 326 -1.92 3.36 9.13
N ILE A 327 -0.82 4.06 8.89
CA ILE A 327 -0.59 4.89 7.70
C ILE A 327 0.63 4.32 6.98
N ASN A 328 0.50 3.97 5.70
CA ASN A 328 1.64 3.46 4.95
C ASN A 328 2.80 4.45 4.92
N GLU A 329 4.00 3.96 5.19
CA GLU A 329 5.24 4.75 5.25
C GLU A 329 5.97 4.73 3.91
N ALA A 330 5.37 5.31 2.86
CA ALA A 330 6.13 5.51 1.63
C ALA A 330 7.39 6.38 1.91
N PHE A 331 7.21 7.40 2.74
CA PHE A 331 8.24 8.29 3.27
C PHE A 331 7.89 8.71 4.69
N ALA A 332 8.87 8.85 5.56
CA ALA A 332 8.64 9.31 6.92
C ALA A 332 7.96 10.69 6.96
N VAL A 333 8.36 11.59 6.07
CA VAL A 333 7.82 12.96 6.01
C VAL A 333 6.32 13.00 5.76
N GLN A 334 5.80 12.13 4.87
CA GLN A 334 4.36 12.14 4.57
C GLN A 334 3.51 11.54 5.70
N VAL A 335 4.06 10.57 6.42
CA VAL A 335 3.39 10.03 7.62
C VAL A 335 3.35 11.07 8.72
N LEU A 336 4.48 11.69 9.03
CA LEU A 336 4.58 12.75 10.04
C LEU A 336 3.70 13.95 9.68
N GLY A 337 3.72 14.38 8.41
CA GLY A 337 2.87 15.48 7.94
C GLY A 337 1.39 15.19 8.11
N SER A 338 0.96 14.00 7.72
CA SER A 338 -0.44 13.59 7.87
C SER A 338 -0.83 13.42 9.34
N ALA A 339 0.01 12.79 10.15
CA ALA A 339 -0.27 12.53 11.55
C ALA A 339 -0.36 13.82 12.38
N ARG A 340 0.59 14.74 12.19
CA ARG A 340 0.62 16.02 12.91
C ARG A 340 -0.57 16.90 12.57
N GLU A 341 -0.95 16.99 11.29
CA GLU A 341 -2.11 17.76 10.84
C GLU A 341 -3.44 17.17 11.38
N LEU A 342 -3.52 15.86 11.50
CA LEU A 342 -4.69 15.17 12.05
C LEU A 342 -4.72 15.15 13.58
N GLY A 343 -3.63 15.52 14.25
CA GLY A 343 -3.50 15.41 15.70
C GLY A 343 -3.44 13.96 16.19
N ILE A 344 -2.88 13.06 15.39
CA ILE A 344 -2.70 11.65 15.75
C ILE A 344 -1.54 11.53 16.73
N ASP A 345 -1.78 10.84 17.85
CA ASP A 345 -0.72 10.44 18.77
C ASP A 345 0.22 9.43 18.09
N GLU A 346 1.49 9.82 17.98
CA GLU A 346 2.50 8.96 17.34
C GLU A 346 2.64 7.59 18.03
N ASP A 347 2.32 7.47 19.33
CA ASP A 347 2.39 6.18 20.02
C ASP A 347 1.28 5.20 19.62
N LYS A 348 0.20 5.71 19.08
CA LYS A 348 -0.89 4.91 18.50
C LYS A 348 -0.70 4.58 17.02
N LEU A 349 0.31 5.14 16.37
CA LEU A 349 0.53 5.05 14.93
C LEU A 349 1.61 4.02 14.60
N ASN A 350 1.30 3.10 13.66
CA ASN A 350 2.22 2.08 13.15
C ASN A 350 2.96 1.32 14.27
N VAL A 351 2.18 0.76 15.17
CA VAL A 351 2.68 0.17 16.44
C VAL A 351 3.58 -1.06 16.25
N SER A 352 3.50 -1.71 15.10
CA SER A 352 4.33 -2.87 14.74
C SER A 352 5.40 -2.53 13.70
N GLY A 353 5.74 -1.24 13.54
CA GLY A 353 6.58 -0.77 12.44
C GLY A 353 5.76 -0.60 11.16
N GLY A 354 6.37 -0.11 10.10
CA GLY A 354 5.70 0.19 8.84
C GLY A 354 6.55 -0.10 7.61
N ALA A 355 6.19 0.50 6.49
CA ALA A 355 6.79 0.18 5.19
C ALA A 355 8.27 0.57 5.06
N ILE A 356 8.77 1.52 5.84
CA ILE A 356 10.22 1.84 5.87
C ILE A 356 11.01 0.61 6.30
N ALA A 357 10.50 -0.16 7.27
CA ALA A 357 11.10 -1.40 7.72
C ALA A 357 10.69 -2.60 6.85
N LEU A 358 9.39 -2.80 6.65
CA LEU A 358 8.84 -4.01 6.04
C LEU A 358 8.90 -3.98 4.50
N GLY A 359 8.63 -2.82 3.90
CA GLY A 359 8.51 -2.66 2.46
C GLY A 359 7.13 -2.21 1.99
N HIS A 360 7.06 -1.78 0.72
CA HIS A 360 5.87 -1.20 0.11
C HIS A 360 5.66 -1.71 -1.31
N PRO A 361 5.18 -2.95 -1.51
CA PRO A 361 4.66 -3.37 -2.80
C PRO A 361 3.36 -2.60 -3.09
N PHE A 362 3.34 -1.76 -4.12
CA PHE A 362 2.31 -0.72 -4.29
C PHE A 362 0.89 -1.27 -4.26
N GLY A 363 0.57 -2.21 -5.15
CA GLY A 363 -0.76 -2.80 -5.24
C GLY A 363 -1.16 -3.65 -4.02
N MET A 364 -0.18 -4.26 -3.33
CA MET A 364 -0.41 -5.10 -2.15
C MET A 364 -0.78 -4.29 -0.90
N THR A 365 -0.19 -3.11 -0.74
CA THR A 365 -0.10 -2.44 0.57
C THR A 365 -1.45 -2.18 1.22
N GLY A 366 -2.47 -1.78 0.45
CA GLY A 366 -3.80 -1.52 1.00
C GLY A 366 -4.42 -2.76 1.67
N ALA A 367 -4.31 -3.94 1.03
CA ALA A 367 -4.78 -5.20 1.62
C ALA A 367 -3.93 -5.60 2.84
N ARG A 368 -2.60 -5.38 2.78
CA ARG A 368 -1.70 -5.69 3.89
C ARG A 368 -2.03 -4.89 5.17
N ILE A 369 -2.19 -3.58 5.05
CA ILE A 369 -2.48 -2.75 6.24
C ILE A 369 -3.92 -2.90 6.74
N THR A 370 -4.80 -3.52 5.94
CA THR A 370 -6.16 -3.86 6.33
C THR A 370 -6.21 -5.21 7.07
N ALA A 371 -5.25 -6.09 6.79
CA ALA A 371 -5.15 -7.44 7.35
C ALA A 371 -4.51 -7.45 8.72
#